data_c0968a4fb1762081a1318d2e2924bb2c
#
_entry.id   c0968a4fb1762081a1318d2e2924bb2c
#
_cell.length_a   1.000
_cell.length_b   1.000
_cell.length_c   1.000
_cell.angle_alpha   90.00
_cell.angle_beta   90.00
_cell.angle_gamma   90.00
#
_symmetry.space_group_name_H-M   'P 1'
#
loop_
_entity.id
_entity.type
_entity.pdbx_description
1 polymer ?
#
loop_
_entity_poly.entity_id
_entity_poly.type
_entity_poly.pdbx_seq_one_letter_code
_entity_poly.pdbx_strand_id
1 'polypeptide(L)'
;MKKAILTLAVLCGIGLMAGCVSSRITTIVGGDYDAKKNVTEYYVLPFGQVSLPGKWEKCGYVKSGRQQFFMNQDSVKVAVAFGRTDYFEWNQDGKLKGMDFLSTFYKWESEYFKSNGYEAMIIETDTASQYIIYRIYSETANTYFLVGVKSNGNVSNLSINYTDKWTEEEKISFLKNLYKS
;
A
#
# COMPACT_ATOMS: atom_id res chain seq x y z
N MET A 1 -18.19 -61.37 -52.14
CA MET A 1 -18.97 -60.33 -51.53
C MET A 1 -18.59 -60.24 -50.05
N LYS A 2 -17.71 -59.33 -49.70
CA LYS A 2 -17.24 -59.15 -48.31
C LYS A 2 -17.67 -57.79 -47.85
N LYS A 3 -18.58 -57.75 -46.88
CA LYS A 3 -19.03 -56.48 -46.22
C LYS A 3 -17.97 -56.00 -45.26
N ALA A 4 -17.42 -54.84 -45.52
CA ALA A 4 -16.56 -54.11 -44.61
C ALA A 4 -17.39 -53.39 -43.58
N ILE A 5 -17.25 -53.72 -42.31
CA ILE A 5 -17.84 -53.04 -41.16
C ILE A 5 -16.91 -51.89 -40.76
N LEU A 6 -17.34 -50.65 -40.99
CA LEU A 6 -16.60 -49.47 -40.61
C LEU A 6 -16.97 -49.14 -39.13
N THR A 7 -16.05 -49.38 -38.23
CA THR A 7 -16.19 -49.06 -36.81
C THR A 7 -15.78 -47.60 -36.62
N LEU A 8 -16.77 -46.74 -36.40
CA LEU A 8 -16.55 -45.31 -36.09
C LEU A 8 -16.18 -45.17 -34.60
N ALA A 9 -14.91 -44.96 -34.33
CA ALA A 9 -14.45 -44.61 -32.99
C ALA A 9 -14.75 -43.15 -32.69
N VAL A 10 -15.76 -42.92 -31.84
CA VAL A 10 -16.04 -41.60 -31.30
C VAL A 10 -15.03 -41.30 -30.17
N LEU A 11 -13.98 -40.53 -30.47
CA LEU A 11 -13.12 -39.96 -29.44
C LEU A 11 -13.88 -38.83 -28.77
N CYS A 12 -14.44 -39.07 -27.59
CA CYS A 12 -14.86 -37.99 -26.68
C CYS A 12 -13.63 -37.26 -26.16
N GLY A 13 -13.32 -36.14 -26.83
CA GLY A 13 -12.36 -35.15 -26.31
C GLY A 13 -12.94 -34.48 -25.07
N ILE A 14 -12.53 -34.95 -23.88
CA ILE A 14 -12.76 -34.24 -22.61
C ILE A 14 -11.86 -33.01 -22.64
N GLY A 15 -12.41 -31.90 -23.11
CA GLY A 15 -11.80 -30.59 -22.97
C GLY A 15 -11.68 -30.24 -21.49
N LEU A 16 -10.48 -30.38 -20.93
CA LEU A 16 -10.13 -29.80 -19.64
C LEU A 16 -10.26 -28.28 -19.76
N MET A 17 -11.44 -27.76 -19.41
CA MET A 17 -11.62 -26.35 -19.12
C MET A 17 -10.78 -26.05 -17.88
N ALA A 18 -9.49 -25.71 -18.10
CA ALA A 18 -8.69 -25.05 -17.09
C ALA A 18 -9.33 -23.67 -16.88
N GLY A 19 -10.38 -23.62 -16.08
CA GLY A 19 -10.96 -22.39 -15.62
C GLY A 19 -9.88 -21.68 -14.80
N CYS A 20 -9.35 -20.58 -15.34
CA CYS A 20 -8.58 -19.63 -14.54
C CYS A 20 -9.52 -19.15 -13.41
N VAL A 21 -9.41 -19.80 -12.25
CA VAL A 21 -10.02 -19.29 -11.02
C VAL A 21 -9.26 -18.03 -10.66
N SER A 22 -9.66 -16.91 -11.22
CA SER A 22 -9.25 -15.61 -10.73
C SER A 22 -9.79 -15.49 -9.30
N SER A 23 -8.94 -15.76 -8.32
CA SER A 23 -9.27 -15.58 -6.91
C SER A 23 -9.48 -14.08 -6.67
N ARG A 24 -10.74 -13.64 -6.72
CA ARG A 24 -11.10 -12.27 -6.35
C ARG A 24 -10.88 -12.14 -4.85
N ILE A 25 -9.85 -11.42 -4.45
CA ILE A 25 -9.63 -11.06 -3.05
C ILE A 25 -10.75 -10.07 -2.67
N THR A 26 -11.62 -10.49 -1.75
CA THR A 26 -12.62 -9.60 -1.17
C THR A 26 -11.92 -8.63 -0.23
N THR A 27 -12.06 -7.33 -0.49
CA THR A 27 -11.49 -6.28 0.34
C THR A 27 -12.56 -5.74 1.29
N ILE A 28 -12.27 -5.72 2.58
CA ILE A 28 -13.11 -5.12 3.62
C ILE A 28 -12.44 -3.84 4.09
N VAL A 29 -13.09 -2.71 3.90
CA VAL A 29 -12.60 -1.38 4.34
C VAL A 29 -13.48 -0.88 5.47
N GLY A 30 -12.86 -0.43 6.56
CA GLY A 30 -13.59 0.08 7.71
C GLY A 30 -12.69 0.73 8.74
N GLY A 31 -13.28 0.94 9.91
CA GLY A 31 -12.63 1.56 11.07
C GLY A 31 -13.18 2.94 11.36
N ASP A 32 -13.32 3.23 12.66
CA ASP A 32 -13.87 4.45 13.22
C ASP A 32 -13.15 4.81 14.53
N TYR A 33 -13.51 5.94 15.12
CA TYR A 33 -12.96 6.36 16.40
C TYR A 33 -13.52 5.52 17.56
N ASP A 34 -12.63 4.87 18.31
CA ASP A 34 -12.93 4.19 19.58
C ASP A 34 -12.62 5.14 20.75
N ALA A 35 -13.68 5.71 21.34
CA ALA A 35 -13.54 6.65 22.44
C ALA A 35 -12.99 6.01 23.73
N LYS A 36 -13.16 4.69 23.92
CA LYS A 36 -12.65 4.00 25.11
C LYS A 36 -11.14 3.84 25.07
N LYS A 37 -10.60 3.57 23.89
CA LYS A 37 -9.16 3.44 23.66
C LYS A 37 -8.49 4.77 23.29
N ASN A 38 -9.29 5.79 22.95
CA ASN A 38 -8.84 7.05 22.38
C ASN A 38 -7.96 6.85 21.13
N VAL A 39 -8.43 6.03 20.20
CA VAL A 39 -7.76 5.78 18.91
C VAL A 39 -8.77 5.78 17.78
N THR A 40 -8.33 6.16 16.59
CA THR A 40 -9.09 5.98 15.36
C THR A 40 -8.50 4.76 14.62
N GLU A 41 -9.28 3.70 14.52
CA GLU A 41 -8.90 2.51 13.77
C GLU A 41 -9.18 2.71 12.28
N TYR A 42 -8.31 2.18 11.43
CA TYR A 42 -8.56 2.07 9.99
C TYR A 42 -7.93 0.81 9.44
N TYR A 43 -8.71 0.08 8.64
CA TYR A 43 -8.25 -1.16 8.02
C TYR A 43 -8.74 -1.32 6.59
N VAL A 44 -7.92 -2.02 5.80
CA VAL A 44 -8.21 -2.47 4.44
C VAL A 44 -7.79 -3.94 4.38
N LEU A 45 -8.65 -4.82 4.84
CA LEU A 45 -8.35 -6.26 4.92
C LEU A 45 -8.42 -6.94 3.54
N PRO A 46 -7.49 -7.84 3.22
CA PRO A 46 -6.44 -8.42 4.08
C PRO A 46 -5.10 -7.68 4.04
N PHE A 47 -5.03 -6.43 3.55
CA PHE A 47 -3.77 -5.75 3.21
C PHE A 47 -3.10 -5.07 4.40
N GLY A 48 -3.89 -4.48 5.32
CA GLY A 48 -3.32 -3.81 6.49
C GLY A 48 -4.34 -3.10 7.36
N GLN A 49 -3.83 -2.62 8.48
CA GLN A 49 -4.56 -1.80 9.45
C GLN A 49 -3.61 -0.82 10.13
N VAL A 50 -4.16 0.26 10.68
CA VAL A 50 -3.48 1.21 11.56
C VAL A 50 -4.40 1.68 12.67
N SER A 51 -3.79 2.08 13.82
CA SER A 51 -4.45 2.72 14.95
C SER A 51 -3.88 4.12 15.13
N LEU A 52 -4.58 5.14 14.64
CA LEU A 52 -4.18 6.55 14.78
C LEU A 52 -4.51 7.02 16.22
N PRO A 53 -3.52 7.48 16.99
CA PRO A 53 -3.76 7.99 18.34
C PRO A 53 -4.69 9.20 18.34
N GLY A 54 -5.74 9.17 19.17
CA GLY A 54 -6.73 10.24 19.24
C GLY A 54 -7.84 10.13 18.19
N LYS A 55 -8.63 11.22 18.11
CA LYS A 55 -9.72 11.33 17.15
C LYS A 55 -9.23 11.91 15.83
N TRP A 56 -9.42 11.15 14.75
CA TRP A 56 -9.15 11.56 13.36
C TRP A 56 -10.40 11.39 12.51
N GLU A 57 -10.68 12.37 11.64
CA GLU A 57 -11.82 12.34 10.74
C GLU A 57 -11.35 12.07 9.31
N LYS A 58 -12.07 11.19 8.60
CA LYS A 58 -11.81 10.93 7.17
C LYS A 58 -12.13 12.22 6.39
N CYS A 59 -11.14 12.78 5.67
CA CYS A 59 -11.28 14.06 4.99
C CYS A 59 -11.05 13.97 3.46
N GLY A 60 -10.77 12.80 2.92
CA GLY A 60 -10.60 12.60 1.47
C GLY A 60 -10.16 11.18 1.13
N TYR A 61 -10.37 10.80 -0.15
CA TYR A 61 -9.91 9.52 -0.68
C TYR A 61 -9.41 9.69 -2.12
N VAL A 62 -8.19 9.24 -2.39
CA VAL A 62 -7.62 9.22 -3.74
C VAL A 62 -7.65 7.80 -4.28
N LYS A 63 -8.53 7.57 -5.27
CA LYS A 63 -8.80 6.24 -5.82
C LYS A 63 -7.58 5.61 -6.51
N SER A 64 -6.82 6.38 -7.28
CA SER A 64 -5.65 5.90 -8.01
C SER A 64 -4.55 5.35 -7.07
N GLY A 65 -4.32 6.03 -5.95
CA GLY A 65 -3.37 5.60 -4.92
C GLY A 65 -3.97 4.73 -3.82
N ARG A 66 -5.29 4.46 -3.86
CA ARG A 66 -6.04 3.78 -2.77
C ARG A 66 -5.77 4.41 -1.41
N GLN A 67 -5.63 5.72 -1.38
CA GLN A 67 -5.13 6.46 -0.24
C GLN A 67 -6.27 7.17 0.49
N GLN A 68 -6.48 6.84 1.76
CA GLN A 68 -7.42 7.49 2.66
C GLN A 68 -6.71 8.59 3.43
N PHE A 69 -7.27 9.79 3.39
CA PHE A 69 -6.79 10.94 4.17
C PHE A 69 -7.60 11.09 5.46
N PHE A 70 -6.89 11.42 6.52
CA PHE A 70 -7.44 11.74 7.84
C PHE A 70 -6.95 13.10 8.30
N MET A 71 -7.76 13.79 9.07
CA MET A 71 -7.41 15.06 9.69
C MET A 71 -7.80 15.06 11.16
N ASN A 72 -6.92 15.54 12.03
CA ASN A 72 -7.22 15.73 13.45
C ASN A 72 -7.72 17.16 13.73
N GLN A 73 -8.03 17.45 15.00
CA GLN A 73 -8.51 18.77 15.44
C GLN A 73 -7.51 19.91 15.21
N ASP A 74 -6.20 19.59 15.13
CA ASP A 74 -5.13 20.58 14.86
C ASP A 74 -4.89 20.80 13.37
N SER A 75 -5.76 20.27 12.51
CA SER A 75 -5.65 20.29 11.04
C SER A 75 -4.42 19.57 10.49
N VAL A 76 -3.78 18.71 11.28
CA VAL A 76 -2.73 17.82 10.77
C VAL A 76 -3.38 16.78 9.88
N LYS A 77 -2.81 16.60 8.68
CA LYS A 77 -3.31 15.60 7.71
C LYS A 77 -2.33 14.45 7.57
N VAL A 78 -2.85 13.25 7.68
CA VAL A 78 -2.13 12.01 7.39
C VAL A 78 -2.85 11.25 6.29
N ALA A 79 -2.09 10.48 5.53
CA ALA A 79 -2.67 9.59 4.54
C ALA A 79 -2.18 8.16 4.77
N VAL A 80 -3.07 7.20 4.51
CA VAL A 80 -2.85 5.77 4.70
C VAL A 80 -3.27 5.04 3.43
N ALA A 81 -2.38 4.26 2.87
CA ALA A 81 -2.68 3.35 1.77
C ALA A 81 -2.13 1.95 2.08
N PHE A 82 -2.91 0.93 1.75
CA PHE A 82 -2.52 -0.46 1.83
C PHE A 82 -2.69 -1.15 0.48
N GLY A 83 -1.79 -2.06 0.18
CA GLY A 83 -1.82 -2.83 -1.05
C GLY A 83 -0.89 -4.02 -1.01
N ARG A 84 -0.49 -4.47 -2.20
CA ARG A 84 0.47 -5.57 -2.37
C ARG A 84 1.62 -5.13 -3.26
N THR A 85 2.76 -5.77 -3.11
CA THR A 85 3.94 -5.51 -3.95
C THR A 85 3.69 -5.76 -5.43
N ASP A 86 2.80 -6.70 -5.78
CA ASP A 86 2.44 -7.07 -7.16
C ASP A 86 1.36 -6.17 -7.80
N TYR A 87 0.89 -5.12 -7.10
CA TYR A 87 -0.01 -4.10 -7.67
C TYR A 87 0.73 -3.03 -8.47
N PHE A 88 2.04 -2.94 -8.34
CA PHE A 88 2.87 -1.98 -9.06
C PHE A 88 3.26 -2.53 -10.43
N GLU A 89 3.08 -1.72 -11.49
CA GLU A 89 3.33 -2.13 -12.88
C GLU A 89 4.75 -2.70 -13.09
N TRP A 90 5.73 -2.15 -12.39
CA TRP A 90 7.12 -2.58 -12.44
C TRP A 90 7.43 -3.83 -11.58
N ASN A 91 6.44 -4.40 -10.86
CA ASN A 91 6.59 -5.61 -10.04
C ASN A 91 5.39 -6.57 -10.14
N GLN A 92 4.68 -6.61 -11.26
CA GLN A 92 3.51 -7.49 -11.46
C GLN A 92 3.85 -8.98 -11.34
N ASP A 93 5.08 -9.35 -11.65
CA ASP A 93 5.57 -10.73 -11.48
C ASP A 93 5.95 -11.08 -10.02
N GLY A 94 5.89 -10.11 -9.10
CA GLY A 94 6.12 -10.28 -7.66
C GLY A 94 7.56 -10.68 -7.29
N LYS A 95 8.53 -10.47 -8.19
CA LYS A 95 9.93 -10.84 -7.94
C LYS A 95 10.63 -9.96 -6.92
N LEU A 96 10.36 -8.66 -6.95
CA LEU A 96 10.94 -7.72 -6.00
C LEU A 96 10.20 -7.86 -4.65
N LYS A 97 10.95 -8.09 -3.60
CA LYS A 97 10.46 -8.30 -2.23
C LYS A 97 11.31 -7.52 -1.24
N GLY A 98 10.76 -7.29 -0.06
CA GLY A 98 11.50 -6.68 1.04
C GLY A 98 12.20 -5.39 0.63
N MET A 99 13.48 -5.26 0.96
CA MET A 99 14.26 -4.05 0.69
C MET A 99 14.47 -3.76 -0.80
N ASP A 100 14.52 -4.79 -1.67
CA ASP A 100 14.64 -4.59 -3.12
C ASP A 100 13.38 -3.91 -3.68
N PHE A 101 12.20 -4.34 -3.21
CA PHE A 101 10.95 -3.67 -3.53
C PHE A 101 10.94 -2.23 -3.00
N LEU A 102 11.30 -2.01 -1.74
CA LEU A 102 11.27 -0.69 -1.10
C LEU A 102 12.21 0.31 -1.78
N SER A 103 13.43 -0.14 -2.14
CA SER A 103 14.40 0.68 -2.87
C SER A 103 13.90 1.07 -4.26
N THR A 104 13.27 0.13 -4.97
CA THR A 104 12.67 0.37 -6.29
C THR A 104 11.46 1.30 -6.17
N PHE A 105 10.61 1.10 -5.15
CA PHE A 105 9.46 1.97 -4.87
C PHE A 105 9.91 3.42 -4.62
N TYR A 106 10.88 3.61 -3.72
CA TYR A 106 11.42 4.95 -3.45
C TYR A 106 11.99 5.61 -4.72
N LYS A 107 12.75 4.86 -5.51
CA LYS A 107 13.31 5.37 -6.76
C LYS A 107 12.20 5.82 -7.72
N TRP A 108 11.22 4.96 -7.96
CA TRP A 108 10.08 5.23 -8.84
C TRP A 108 9.28 6.46 -8.39
N GLU A 109 8.94 6.55 -7.10
CA GLU A 109 8.17 7.66 -6.58
C GLU A 109 8.98 8.96 -6.54
N SER A 110 10.26 8.90 -6.13
CA SER A 110 11.15 10.07 -6.12
C SER A 110 11.39 10.65 -7.52
N GLU A 111 11.54 9.81 -8.54
CA GLU A 111 11.67 10.24 -9.94
C GLU A 111 10.40 10.95 -10.43
N TYR A 112 9.21 10.43 -10.08
CA TYR A 112 7.95 11.08 -10.38
C TYR A 112 7.85 12.48 -9.75
N PHE A 113 8.16 12.60 -8.46
CA PHE A 113 8.12 13.90 -7.78
C PHE A 113 9.18 14.88 -8.31
N LYS A 114 10.40 14.41 -8.59
CA LYS A 114 11.46 15.24 -9.18
C LYS A 114 11.07 15.78 -10.56
N SER A 115 10.41 14.98 -11.39
CA SER A 115 9.90 15.44 -12.70
C SER A 115 8.81 16.52 -12.58
N ASN A 116 8.21 16.67 -11.39
CA ASN A 116 7.23 17.70 -11.05
C ASN A 116 7.81 18.84 -10.20
N GLY A 117 9.13 18.98 -10.13
CA GLY A 117 9.81 20.11 -9.48
C GLY A 117 9.97 19.97 -7.96
N TYR A 118 9.83 18.77 -7.41
CA TYR A 118 10.08 18.49 -5.99
C TYR A 118 11.47 17.87 -5.81
N GLU A 119 12.00 18.01 -4.61
CA GLU A 119 13.17 17.29 -4.13
C GLU A 119 12.74 16.06 -3.32
N ALA A 120 13.60 15.02 -3.30
CA ALA A 120 13.37 13.80 -2.54
C ALA A 120 14.64 13.36 -1.82
N MET A 121 14.52 12.98 -0.54
CA MET A 121 15.64 12.44 0.23
C MET A 121 15.18 11.34 1.19
N ILE A 122 16.00 10.29 1.32
CA ILE A 122 15.84 9.27 2.36
C ILE A 122 16.29 9.86 3.70
N ILE A 123 15.47 9.64 4.73
CA ILE A 123 15.77 10.01 6.12
C ILE A 123 16.25 8.80 6.90
N GLU A 124 15.55 7.67 6.77
CA GLU A 124 15.85 6.44 7.51
C GLU A 124 15.54 5.21 6.67
N THR A 125 16.37 4.17 6.82
CA THR A 125 16.12 2.85 6.26
C THR A 125 16.27 1.82 7.38
N ASP A 126 15.23 1.02 7.62
CA ASP A 126 15.26 -0.07 8.60
C ASP A 126 15.08 -1.41 7.87
N THR A 127 16.17 -2.14 7.74
CA THR A 127 16.19 -3.45 7.08
C THR A 127 15.54 -4.55 7.92
N ALA A 128 15.55 -4.42 9.24
CA ALA A 128 14.95 -5.40 10.14
C ALA A 128 13.43 -5.30 10.14
N SER A 129 12.90 -4.07 10.20
CA SER A 129 11.45 -3.79 10.15
C SER A 129 10.92 -3.63 8.73
N GLN A 130 11.79 -3.66 7.71
CA GLN A 130 11.43 -3.57 6.28
C GLN A 130 10.63 -2.30 5.95
N TYR A 131 11.22 -1.12 6.21
CA TYR A 131 10.65 0.16 5.78
C TYR A 131 11.74 1.16 5.36
N ILE A 132 11.31 2.17 4.58
CA ILE A 132 12.08 3.38 4.26
C ILE A 132 11.22 4.58 4.67
N ILE A 133 11.83 5.55 5.41
CA ILE A 133 11.27 6.87 5.64
C ILE A 133 11.98 7.85 4.71
N TYR A 134 11.23 8.65 3.99
CA TYR A 134 11.74 9.65 3.08
C TYR A 134 10.88 10.90 3.09
N ARG A 135 11.44 11.97 2.59
CA ARG A 135 10.83 13.28 2.52
C ARG A 135 10.74 13.73 1.07
N ILE A 136 9.59 14.24 0.68
CA ILE A 136 9.37 14.97 -0.58
C ILE A 136 9.09 16.41 -0.23
N TYR A 137 9.84 17.35 -0.81
CA TYR A 137 9.78 18.74 -0.42
C TYR A 137 10.04 19.71 -1.59
N SER A 138 9.55 20.94 -1.42
CA SER A 138 9.82 22.12 -2.25
C SER A 138 9.77 23.35 -1.36
N GLU A 139 9.79 24.56 -1.92
CA GLU A 139 9.58 25.80 -1.18
C GLU A 139 8.22 25.83 -0.45
N THR A 140 7.18 25.19 -1.01
CA THR A 140 5.79 25.25 -0.53
C THR A 140 5.25 23.92 -0.01
N ALA A 141 6.00 22.86 -0.13
CA ALA A 141 5.58 21.50 0.27
C ALA A 141 6.66 20.80 1.08
N ASN A 142 6.21 20.00 2.04
CA ASN A 142 7.11 19.21 2.89
C ASN A 142 6.33 18.02 3.47
N THR A 143 6.36 16.90 2.76
CA THR A 143 5.63 15.69 3.12
C THR A 143 6.61 14.58 3.50
N TYR A 144 6.35 13.95 4.62
CA TYR A 144 7.10 12.79 5.12
C TYR A 144 6.32 11.52 4.79
N PHE A 145 7.03 10.53 4.28
CA PHE A 145 6.49 9.23 3.91
C PHE A 145 7.19 8.12 4.68
N LEU A 146 6.45 7.07 4.98
CA LEU A 146 6.97 5.77 5.34
C LEU A 146 6.36 4.73 4.40
N VAL A 147 7.19 4.07 3.62
CA VAL A 147 6.79 2.87 2.88
C VAL A 147 7.39 1.64 3.56
N GLY A 148 6.56 0.65 3.81
CA GLY A 148 6.98 -0.59 4.46
C GLY A 148 6.35 -1.82 3.83
N VAL A 149 7.04 -2.95 3.93
CA VAL A 149 6.60 -4.24 3.38
C VAL A 149 6.57 -5.28 4.49
N LYS A 150 5.46 -5.98 4.60
CA LYS A 150 5.32 -7.14 5.50
C LYS A 150 5.76 -8.43 4.79
N SER A 151 6.09 -9.48 5.56
CA SER A 151 6.57 -10.76 5.04
C SER A 151 5.62 -11.45 4.05
N ASN A 152 4.31 -11.16 4.14
CA ASN A 152 3.29 -11.67 3.22
C ASN A 152 3.17 -10.87 1.90
N GLY A 153 4.05 -9.88 1.66
CA GLY A 153 4.02 -9.01 0.48
C GLY A 153 3.02 -7.87 0.55
N ASN A 154 2.39 -7.63 1.70
CA ASN A 154 1.54 -6.46 1.88
C ASN A 154 2.39 -5.20 2.07
N VAL A 155 1.94 -4.10 1.47
CA VAL A 155 2.59 -2.80 1.49
C VAL A 155 1.75 -1.83 2.30
N SER A 156 2.41 -1.08 3.17
CA SER A 156 1.87 0.12 3.82
C SER A 156 2.57 1.35 3.27
N ASN A 157 1.82 2.32 2.75
CA ASN A 157 2.33 3.65 2.39
C ASN A 157 1.60 4.67 3.25
N LEU A 158 2.34 5.27 4.18
CA LEU A 158 1.87 6.21 5.17
C LEU A 158 2.50 7.57 4.91
N SER A 159 1.76 8.66 5.05
CA SER A 159 2.35 10.00 4.91
C SER A 159 1.76 11.01 5.87
N ILE A 160 2.55 12.04 6.18
CA ILE A 160 2.13 13.24 6.90
C ILE A 160 2.38 14.42 5.98
N ASN A 161 1.31 15.13 5.63
CA ASN A 161 1.39 16.34 4.84
C ASN A 161 2.09 17.45 5.62
N TYR A 162 2.48 18.51 4.90
CA TYR A 162 3.06 19.70 5.52
C TYR A 162 2.24 20.18 6.72
N THR A 163 2.93 20.35 7.84
CA THR A 163 2.40 20.97 9.06
C THR A 163 3.54 21.58 9.86
N ASP A 164 3.29 22.75 10.45
CA ASP A 164 4.16 23.43 11.40
C ASP A 164 3.87 23.06 12.87
N LYS A 165 2.83 22.24 13.09
CA LYS A 165 2.41 21.80 14.43
C LYS A 165 3.31 20.73 15.03
N TRP A 166 4.02 19.99 14.18
CA TRP A 166 4.87 18.87 14.59
C TRP A 166 6.30 19.05 14.09
N THR A 167 7.27 18.75 14.95
CA THR A 167 8.68 18.68 14.57
C THR A 167 8.92 17.50 13.60
N GLU A 168 10.11 17.45 13.03
CA GLU A 168 10.53 16.33 12.19
C GLU A 168 10.53 15.01 12.98
N GLU A 169 11.06 15.02 14.19
CA GLU A 169 11.13 13.87 15.07
C GLU A 169 9.74 13.34 15.44
N GLU A 170 8.77 14.23 15.70
CA GLU A 170 7.40 13.85 15.99
C GLU A 170 6.74 13.20 14.77
N LYS A 171 6.96 13.73 13.55
CA LYS A 171 6.44 13.14 12.31
C LYS A 171 7.01 11.74 12.07
N ILE A 172 8.32 11.58 12.21
CA ILE A 172 9.01 10.30 12.05
C ILE A 172 8.51 9.29 13.07
N SER A 173 8.45 9.69 14.36
CA SER A 173 7.96 8.83 15.45
C SER A 173 6.51 8.40 15.21
N PHE A 174 5.65 9.30 14.77
CA PHE A 174 4.26 9.00 14.47
C PHE A 174 4.13 7.97 13.33
N LEU A 175 4.83 8.16 12.22
CA LEU A 175 4.83 7.21 11.10
C LEU A 175 5.31 5.82 11.51
N LYS A 176 6.38 5.75 12.32
CA LYS A 176 6.91 4.48 12.84
C LYS A 176 5.90 3.77 13.75
N ASN A 177 5.19 4.52 14.60
CA ASN A 177 4.17 3.97 15.47
C ASN A 177 2.96 3.45 14.67
N LEU A 178 2.53 4.18 13.65
CA LEU A 178 1.46 3.70 12.76
C LEU A 178 1.85 2.43 12.00
N TYR A 179 3.10 2.32 11.56
CA TYR A 179 3.56 1.12 10.84
C TYR A 179 3.63 -0.12 11.72
N LYS A 180 3.83 0.06 13.04
CA LYS A 180 3.92 -1.02 14.02
C LYS A 180 2.57 -1.44 14.63
N SER A 181 1.54 -0.62 14.47
CA SER A 181 0.22 -0.82 15.08
C SER A 181 -0.62 -1.95 14.46
#